data_f2c8fd32761557532c84d3539e2ff473
#
_entry.id   f2c8fd32761557532c84d3539e2ff473
#
_cell.length_a   1.000
_cell.length_b   1.000
_cell.length_c   1.000
_cell.angle_alpha   90.00
_cell.angle_beta   90.00
_cell.angle_gamma   90.00
#
_symmetry.space_group_name_H-M   'P 1'
#
loop_
_entity.id
_entity.type
_entity.pdbx_description
1 polymer ?
#
loop_
_entity_poly.entity_id
_entity_poly.type
_entity_poly.pdbx_seq_one_letter_code
_entity_poly.pdbx_strand_id
1 'polypeptide(L)'
;NFNAMVAAIDALGGLDIPLSYAEMVFMNDYCIETSQETGKSYTPVELPDPKPENEEEILGTYHLNGVQSVSYCRIRYTASMDMGRTERQRRVIGMMVDKAKAAGITTIFNIMDEVFPMISTSITKTEILNLIPTLMGYNIADTTGFPAKYKFADVKKASMVVADTLEDNVKELHKFLYGADENYQPSQNIV
;
A
#
# COMPACT_ATOMS: atom_id res chain seq x y z
N ASN A 1 9.69 5.66 -5.86
CA ASN A 1 10.40 6.33 -4.77
C ASN A 1 9.41 7.13 -3.91
N PHE A 2 9.80 7.57 -2.72
CA PHE A 2 8.90 8.24 -1.78
C PHE A 2 8.43 9.60 -2.30
N ASN A 3 9.31 10.35 -2.97
CA ASN A 3 8.93 11.66 -3.55
C ASN A 3 7.74 11.55 -4.51
N ALA A 4 7.77 10.57 -5.42
CA ALA A 4 6.67 10.35 -6.38
C ALA A 4 5.36 9.99 -5.68
N MET A 5 5.42 9.15 -4.63
CA MET A 5 4.22 8.77 -3.87
C MET A 5 3.67 9.94 -3.07
N VAL A 6 4.53 10.69 -2.39
CA VAL A 6 4.12 11.89 -1.65
C VAL A 6 3.46 12.90 -2.59
N ALA A 7 4.10 13.20 -3.73
CA ALA A 7 3.55 14.13 -4.72
C ALA A 7 2.19 13.65 -5.28
N ALA A 8 2.07 12.36 -5.62
CA ALA A 8 0.81 11.82 -6.14
C ALA A 8 -0.34 11.91 -5.11
N ILE A 9 -0.06 11.61 -3.84
CA ILE A 9 -1.08 11.69 -2.78
C ILE A 9 -1.45 13.13 -2.51
N ASP A 10 -0.49 14.05 -2.45
CA ASP A 10 -0.74 15.48 -2.26
C ASP A 10 -1.55 16.06 -3.42
N ALA A 11 -1.23 15.70 -4.66
CA ALA A 11 -1.99 16.12 -5.85
C ALA A 11 -3.42 15.56 -5.89
N LEU A 12 -3.67 14.43 -5.24
CA LEU A 12 -5.02 13.89 -4.98
C LEU A 12 -5.73 14.62 -3.82
N GLY A 13 -5.05 15.53 -3.12
CA GLY A 13 -5.58 16.22 -1.95
C GLY A 13 -5.59 15.35 -0.69
N GLY A 14 -4.58 14.49 -0.50
CA GLY A 14 -4.45 13.62 0.66
C GLY A 14 -5.33 12.37 0.63
N LEU A 15 -5.33 11.59 1.70
CA LEU A 15 -6.14 10.37 1.86
C LEU A 15 -6.79 10.32 3.25
N ASP A 16 -8.00 9.78 3.33
CA ASP A 16 -8.75 9.63 4.57
C ASP A 16 -8.56 8.20 5.10
N ILE A 17 -7.60 8.01 6.02
CA ILE A 17 -7.14 6.70 6.47
C ILE A 17 -7.63 6.42 7.90
N PRO A 18 -8.31 5.27 8.14
CA PRO A 18 -8.62 4.84 9.49
C PRO A 18 -7.35 4.42 10.22
N LEU A 19 -7.13 4.96 11.43
CA LEU A 19 -5.94 4.72 12.23
C LEU A 19 -6.28 4.19 13.62
N SER A 20 -5.46 3.25 14.10
CA SER A 20 -5.37 2.89 15.51
C SER A 20 -4.36 3.81 16.24
N TYR A 21 -4.37 3.79 17.57
CA TYR A 21 -3.40 4.52 18.38
C TYR A 21 -1.96 4.10 18.05
N ALA A 22 -1.70 2.79 17.98
CA ALA A 22 -0.38 2.27 17.63
C ALA A 22 0.08 2.76 16.25
N GLU A 23 -0.81 2.78 15.26
CA GLU A 23 -0.50 3.28 13.93
C GLU A 23 -0.19 4.79 13.94
N MET A 24 -0.92 5.59 14.73
CA MET A 24 -0.65 7.03 14.87
C MET A 24 0.74 7.30 15.44
N VAL A 25 1.12 6.58 16.51
CA VAL A 25 2.44 6.70 17.14
C VAL A 25 3.55 6.39 16.14
N PHE A 26 3.53 5.19 15.55
CA PHE A 26 4.57 4.77 14.60
C PHE A 26 4.59 5.62 13.33
N MET A 27 3.43 6.02 12.81
CA MET A 27 3.35 6.91 11.65
C MET A 27 4.03 8.24 11.95
N ASN A 28 3.76 8.88 13.07
CA ASN A 28 4.37 10.15 13.46
C ASN A 28 5.91 10.03 13.53
N ASP A 29 6.43 8.92 14.06
CA ASP A 29 7.88 8.66 14.08
C ASP A 29 8.45 8.54 12.68
N TYR A 30 7.82 7.77 11.78
CA TYR A 30 8.26 7.64 10.39
C TYR A 30 8.11 8.92 9.58
N CYS A 31 7.21 9.84 9.97
CA CYS A 31 7.05 11.13 9.31
C CYS A 31 8.31 11.99 9.39
N ILE A 32 9.08 11.88 10.47
CA ILE A 32 10.34 12.64 10.65
C ILE A 32 11.29 12.30 9.50
N GLU A 33 11.57 11.02 9.31
CA GLU A 33 12.49 10.54 8.26
C GLU A 33 11.93 10.79 6.85
N THR A 34 10.64 10.50 6.63
CA THR A 34 9.99 10.72 5.33
C THR A 34 9.99 12.18 4.93
N SER A 35 9.76 13.09 5.87
CA SER A 35 9.83 14.55 5.65
C SER A 35 11.26 14.99 5.28
N GLN A 36 12.27 14.49 5.98
CA GLN A 36 13.67 14.79 5.68
C GLN A 36 14.08 14.29 4.29
N GLU A 37 13.66 13.07 3.92
CA GLU A 37 14.00 12.46 2.63
C GLU A 37 13.31 13.16 1.45
N THR A 38 12.07 13.62 1.64
CA THR A 38 11.26 14.22 0.57
C THR A 38 11.31 15.74 0.54
N GLY A 39 11.79 16.39 1.60
CA GLY A 39 11.77 17.84 1.75
C GLY A 39 10.36 18.42 1.91
N LYS A 40 9.34 17.58 2.16
CA LYS A 40 7.94 17.98 2.32
C LYS A 40 7.56 18.05 3.80
N SER A 41 6.70 19.00 4.14
CA SER A 41 6.22 19.20 5.51
C SER A 41 5.01 18.32 5.84
N TYR A 42 4.78 18.12 7.15
CA TYR A 42 3.60 17.47 7.70
C TYR A 42 3.26 18.09 9.05
N THR A 43 2.05 17.83 9.53
CA THR A 43 1.66 18.10 10.92
C THR A 43 1.43 16.75 11.60
N PRO A 44 2.10 16.44 12.73
CA PRO A 44 1.85 15.19 13.44
C PRO A 44 0.35 15.02 13.76
N VAL A 45 -0.15 13.80 13.66
CA VAL A 45 -1.50 13.48 14.12
C VAL A 45 -1.51 13.54 15.64
N GLU A 46 -2.47 14.25 16.20
CA GLU A 46 -2.64 14.43 17.64
C GLU A 46 -3.03 13.10 18.29
N LEU A 47 -2.28 12.68 19.31
CA LEU A 47 -2.54 11.43 20.00
C LEU A 47 -3.60 11.66 21.10
N PRO A 48 -4.58 10.75 21.25
CA PRO A 48 -5.53 10.83 22.36
C PRO A 48 -4.85 10.74 23.73
N ASP A 49 -5.32 11.55 24.66
CA ASP A 49 -4.97 11.50 26.07
C ASP A 49 -6.26 11.47 26.92
N PRO A 50 -6.51 10.44 27.71
CA PRO A 50 -5.62 9.30 28.00
C PRO A 50 -5.46 8.33 26.81
N LYS A 51 -4.33 7.64 26.79
CA LYS A 51 -4.05 6.54 25.87
C LYS A 51 -5.14 5.45 25.99
N PRO A 52 -5.66 4.92 24.88
CA PRO A 52 -6.68 3.86 24.89
C PRO A 52 -6.12 2.55 25.45
N GLU A 53 -6.99 1.74 26.07
CA GLU A 53 -6.60 0.42 26.59
C GLU A 53 -6.20 -0.55 25.47
N ASN A 54 -6.93 -0.51 24.34
CA ASN A 54 -6.60 -1.29 23.13
C ASN A 54 -5.99 -0.38 22.08
N GLU A 55 -4.66 -0.43 21.94
CA GLU A 55 -3.91 0.41 21.01
C GLU A 55 -4.10 0.03 19.53
N GLU A 56 -4.55 -1.19 19.25
CA GLU A 56 -4.76 -1.69 17.87
C GLU A 56 -6.19 -1.42 17.37
N GLU A 57 -7.09 -0.96 18.22
CA GLU A 57 -8.44 -0.59 17.82
C GLU A 57 -8.45 0.70 17.00
N ILE A 58 -9.22 0.72 15.91
CA ILE A 58 -9.37 1.92 15.07
C ILE A 58 -10.11 2.99 15.84
N LEU A 59 -9.46 4.13 16.03
CA LEU A 59 -10.01 5.27 16.77
C LEU A 59 -10.85 6.21 15.89
N GLY A 60 -10.55 6.27 14.61
CA GLY A 60 -11.23 7.14 13.67
C GLY A 60 -10.53 7.23 12.33
N THR A 61 -11.10 8.02 11.42
CA THR A 61 -10.53 8.30 10.11
C THR A 61 -9.89 9.68 10.12
N TYR A 62 -8.64 9.75 9.67
CA TYR A 62 -7.82 10.96 9.68
C TYR A 62 -7.43 11.32 8.27
N HIS A 63 -7.52 12.63 7.96
CA HIS A 63 -7.07 13.16 6.69
C HIS A 63 -5.55 13.31 6.70
N LEU A 64 -4.87 12.53 5.87
CA LEU A 64 -3.41 12.43 5.82
C LEU A 64 -2.86 13.01 4.52
N ASN A 65 -1.81 13.83 4.60
CA ASN A 65 -1.06 14.28 3.43
C ASN A 65 -0.13 13.18 2.90
N GLY A 66 0.62 13.48 1.84
CA GLY A 66 1.52 12.50 1.22
C GLY A 66 2.59 11.98 2.16
N VAL A 67 3.21 12.84 2.99
CA VAL A 67 4.25 12.44 3.97
C VAL A 67 3.67 11.45 4.98
N GLN A 68 2.52 11.78 5.55
CA GLN A 68 1.84 10.93 6.54
C GLN A 68 1.39 9.60 5.93
N SER A 69 0.78 9.63 4.74
CA SER A 69 0.30 8.43 4.05
C SER A 69 1.44 7.49 3.66
N VAL A 70 2.58 8.02 3.19
CA VAL A 70 3.77 7.22 2.90
C VAL A 70 4.37 6.67 4.18
N SER A 71 4.41 7.45 5.26
CA SER A 71 4.89 7.00 6.57
C SER A 71 4.02 5.89 7.14
N TYR A 72 2.69 5.97 6.99
CA TYR A 72 1.76 4.89 7.33
C TYR A 72 2.08 3.59 6.59
N CYS A 73 2.43 3.66 5.29
CA CYS A 73 2.86 2.50 4.50
C CYS A 73 4.19 1.88 4.97
N ARG A 74 4.98 2.59 5.77
CA ARG A 74 6.30 2.15 6.26
C ARG A 74 6.24 1.44 7.61
N ILE A 75 5.13 1.53 8.34
CA ILE A 75 4.97 0.95 9.68
C ILE A 75 5.24 -0.56 9.66
N ARG A 76 6.14 -1.02 10.56
CA ARG A 76 6.51 -2.43 10.74
C ARG A 76 6.29 -2.94 12.16
N TYR A 77 6.14 -2.06 13.14
CA TYR A 77 6.17 -2.40 14.57
C TYR A 77 4.79 -2.52 15.22
N THR A 78 3.76 -2.81 14.44
CA THR A 78 2.44 -3.22 14.95
C THR A 78 2.37 -4.75 15.10
N ALA A 79 1.34 -5.26 15.78
CA ALA A 79 1.16 -6.70 16.01
C ALA A 79 1.22 -7.56 14.72
N SER A 80 0.82 -6.99 13.58
CA SER A 80 0.84 -7.67 12.27
C SER A 80 2.18 -7.61 11.52
N MET A 81 3.22 -6.97 12.07
CA MET A 81 4.58 -6.88 11.52
C MET A 81 4.64 -6.56 10.02
N ASP A 82 5.48 -7.28 9.25
CA ASP A 82 5.65 -7.06 7.81
C ASP A 82 4.40 -7.35 6.97
N MET A 83 3.52 -8.23 7.43
CA MET A 83 2.25 -8.52 6.73
C MET A 83 1.31 -7.32 6.85
N GLY A 84 1.24 -6.69 8.03
CA GLY A 84 0.50 -5.45 8.21
C GLY A 84 1.02 -4.31 7.35
N ARG A 85 2.35 -4.22 7.14
CA ARG A 85 2.93 -3.25 6.20
C ARG A 85 2.41 -3.46 4.77
N THR A 86 2.43 -4.70 4.26
CA THR A 86 1.94 -4.98 2.90
C THR A 86 0.44 -4.73 2.76
N GLU A 87 -0.33 -4.96 3.79
CA GLU A 87 -1.76 -4.65 3.83
C GLU A 87 -2.01 -3.14 3.79
N ARG A 88 -1.27 -2.34 4.59
CA ARG A 88 -1.35 -0.88 4.55
C ARG A 88 -1.00 -0.33 3.17
N GLN A 89 0.03 -0.88 2.51
CA GLN A 89 0.40 -0.49 1.15
C GLN A 89 -0.72 -0.78 0.15
N ARG A 90 -1.34 -1.97 0.19
CA ARG A 90 -2.48 -2.31 -0.67
C ARG A 90 -3.67 -1.38 -0.42
N ARG A 91 -3.97 -1.10 0.84
CA ARG A 91 -5.05 -0.18 1.24
C ARG A 91 -4.83 1.21 0.65
N VAL A 92 -3.64 1.78 0.82
CA VAL A 92 -3.30 3.11 0.28
C VAL A 92 -3.39 3.13 -1.24
N ILE A 93 -2.89 2.10 -1.95
CA ILE A 93 -3.01 2.00 -3.41
C ILE A 93 -4.48 1.98 -3.83
N GLY A 94 -5.33 1.18 -3.16
CA GLY A 94 -6.77 1.14 -3.43
C GLY A 94 -7.41 2.52 -3.28
N MET A 95 -7.17 3.19 -2.15
CA MET A 95 -7.69 4.54 -1.90
C MET A 95 -7.22 5.57 -2.93
N MET A 96 -5.95 5.51 -3.36
CA MET A 96 -5.42 6.37 -4.41
C MET A 96 -6.14 6.16 -5.74
N VAL A 97 -6.36 4.89 -6.12
CA VAL A 97 -7.08 4.54 -7.37
C VAL A 97 -8.50 5.08 -7.33
N ASP A 98 -9.22 4.85 -6.24
CA ASP A 98 -10.60 5.30 -6.08
C ASP A 98 -10.69 6.84 -6.12
N LYS A 99 -9.79 7.51 -5.41
CA LYS A 99 -9.74 8.98 -5.38
C LYS A 99 -9.34 9.57 -6.72
N ALA A 100 -8.38 8.96 -7.44
CA ALA A 100 -7.98 9.38 -8.78
C ALA A 100 -9.15 9.26 -9.77
N LYS A 101 -9.90 8.17 -9.72
CA LYS A 101 -11.10 7.96 -10.55
C LYS A 101 -12.18 8.99 -10.26
N ALA A 102 -12.44 9.27 -8.98
CA ALA A 102 -13.42 10.28 -8.56
C ALA A 102 -13.01 11.69 -8.97
N ALA A 103 -11.71 12.02 -8.96
CA ALA A 103 -11.18 13.32 -9.34
C ALA A 103 -11.24 13.62 -10.85
N GLY A 104 -11.38 12.59 -11.67
CA GLY A 104 -11.54 12.69 -13.10
C GLY A 104 -10.22 12.84 -13.88
N ILE A 105 -10.35 12.75 -15.20
CA ILE A 105 -9.22 12.60 -16.13
C ILE A 105 -8.25 13.79 -16.10
N THR A 106 -8.75 15.01 -15.94
CA THR A 106 -7.91 16.21 -15.88
C THR A 106 -6.97 16.21 -14.69
N THR A 107 -7.45 15.77 -13.52
CA THR A 107 -6.63 15.63 -12.31
C THR A 107 -5.56 14.57 -12.52
N ILE A 108 -5.90 13.45 -13.17
CA ILE A 108 -4.93 12.38 -13.48
C ILE A 108 -3.82 12.91 -14.40
N PHE A 109 -4.14 13.74 -15.40
CA PHE A 109 -3.12 14.36 -16.25
C PHE A 109 -2.19 15.28 -15.46
N ASN A 110 -2.72 16.09 -14.57
CA ASN A 110 -1.90 16.98 -13.72
C ASN A 110 -0.97 16.17 -12.80
N ILE A 111 -1.48 15.08 -12.20
CA ILE A 111 -0.66 14.16 -11.39
C ILE A 111 0.44 13.55 -12.24
N MET A 112 0.13 13.12 -13.46
CA MET A 112 1.11 12.54 -14.37
C MET A 112 2.21 13.55 -14.72
N ASP A 113 1.87 14.80 -14.95
CA ASP A 113 2.86 15.85 -15.25
C ASP A 113 3.81 16.09 -14.09
N GLU A 114 3.34 16.03 -12.86
CA GLU A 114 4.14 16.21 -11.66
C GLU A 114 4.98 14.97 -11.31
N VAL A 115 4.39 13.78 -11.41
CA VAL A 115 4.98 12.54 -10.91
C VAL A 115 5.89 11.86 -11.93
N PHE A 116 5.57 11.95 -13.23
CA PHE A 116 6.31 11.24 -14.28
C PHE A 116 7.81 11.55 -14.31
N PRO A 117 8.27 12.81 -14.10
CA PRO A 117 9.70 13.10 -14.01
C PRO A 117 10.42 12.44 -12.83
N MET A 118 9.68 12.00 -11.80
CA MET A 118 10.24 11.40 -10.59
C MET A 118 10.36 9.87 -10.67
N ILE A 119 9.85 9.24 -11.74
CA ILE A 119 9.85 7.78 -11.91
C ILE A 119 10.75 7.38 -13.08
N SER A 120 11.27 6.15 -13.02
CA SER A 120 11.99 5.53 -14.14
C SER A 120 11.14 4.37 -14.68
N THR A 121 10.80 4.44 -15.96
CA THR A 121 9.95 3.44 -16.62
C THR A 121 10.32 3.33 -18.09
N SER A 122 10.09 2.16 -18.69
CA SER A 122 10.19 1.94 -20.13
C SER A 122 8.94 2.38 -20.90
N ILE A 123 7.85 2.66 -20.21
CA ILE A 123 6.60 3.13 -20.81
C ILE A 123 6.68 4.65 -20.95
N THR A 124 6.39 5.15 -22.13
CA THR A 124 6.39 6.58 -22.41
C THR A 124 5.16 7.26 -21.80
N LYS A 125 5.28 8.56 -21.50
CA LYS A 125 4.15 9.35 -21.01
C LYS A 125 2.94 9.27 -21.95
N THR A 126 3.17 9.31 -23.27
CA THR A 126 2.10 9.21 -24.28
C THR A 126 1.37 7.87 -24.21
N GLU A 127 2.09 6.76 -24.04
CA GLU A 127 1.47 5.44 -23.88
C GLU A 127 0.61 5.37 -22.63
N ILE A 128 1.10 5.90 -21.50
CA ILE A 128 0.29 5.97 -20.26
C ILE A 128 -0.97 6.82 -20.46
N LEU A 129 -0.84 8.01 -21.05
CA LEU A 129 -1.97 8.89 -21.31
C LEU A 129 -3.03 8.22 -22.19
N ASN A 130 -2.63 7.42 -23.19
CA ASN A 130 -3.54 6.65 -24.04
C ASN A 130 -4.24 5.50 -23.28
N LEU A 131 -3.63 4.98 -22.23
CA LEU A 131 -4.22 3.92 -21.39
C LEU A 131 -5.23 4.46 -20.37
N ILE A 132 -5.12 5.71 -19.93
CA ILE A 132 -5.96 6.29 -18.88
C ILE A 132 -7.46 6.08 -19.11
N PRO A 133 -8.04 6.38 -20.32
CA PRO A 133 -9.46 6.17 -20.53
C PRO A 133 -9.91 4.72 -20.32
N THR A 134 -9.06 3.77 -20.73
CA THR A 134 -9.31 2.34 -20.51
C THR A 134 -9.22 1.98 -19.02
N LEU A 135 -8.18 2.47 -18.33
CA LEU A 135 -7.97 2.23 -16.90
C LEU A 135 -9.10 2.78 -16.03
N MET A 136 -9.75 3.87 -16.45
CA MET A 136 -10.92 4.42 -15.76
C MET A 136 -12.10 3.43 -15.71
N GLY A 137 -12.18 2.50 -16.65
CA GLY A 137 -13.20 1.44 -16.68
C GLY A 137 -12.89 0.23 -15.79
N TYR A 138 -11.65 0.06 -15.34
CA TYR A 138 -11.27 -1.06 -14.47
C TYR A 138 -11.48 -0.72 -13.00
N ASN A 139 -11.84 -1.71 -12.21
CA ASN A 139 -11.90 -1.62 -10.75
C ASN A 139 -10.96 -2.66 -10.15
N ILE A 140 -10.39 -2.32 -8.98
CA ILE A 140 -9.72 -3.31 -8.15
C ILE A 140 -10.83 -4.12 -7.48
N ALA A 141 -11.06 -5.33 -7.97
CA ALA A 141 -12.13 -6.20 -7.46
C ALA A 141 -11.75 -6.75 -6.08
N ASP A 142 -10.49 -7.16 -5.93
CA ASP A 142 -9.97 -7.68 -4.67
C ASP A 142 -8.44 -7.58 -4.65
N THR A 143 -7.83 -7.78 -3.47
CA THR A 143 -6.37 -7.78 -3.29
C THR A 143 -5.96 -8.93 -2.39
N THR A 144 -4.84 -9.59 -2.70
CA THR A 144 -4.28 -10.65 -1.86
C THR A 144 -2.77 -10.49 -1.68
N GLY A 145 -2.22 -11.19 -0.69
CA GLY A 145 -0.78 -11.34 -0.49
C GLY A 145 -0.33 -12.75 -0.83
N PHE A 146 0.89 -12.88 -1.32
CA PHE A 146 1.54 -14.18 -1.53
C PHE A 146 2.84 -14.26 -0.72
N PRO A 147 3.08 -15.33 0.04
CA PRO A 147 2.20 -16.48 0.29
C PRO A 147 0.99 -16.13 1.17
N ALA A 148 -0.17 -16.77 0.94
CA ALA A 148 -1.37 -16.62 1.75
C ALA A 148 -1.26 -17.40 3.07
N LYS A 149 -0.68 -18.60 3.02
CA LYS A 149 -0.35 -19.43 4.17
C LYS A 149 1.16 -19.45 4.37
N TYR A 150 1.62 -18.94 5.50
CA TYR A 150 3.05 -18.75 5.76
C TYR A 150 3.40 -19.05 7.22
N LYS A 151 4.68 -19.28 7.45
CA LYS A 151 5.31 -19.33 8.77
C LYS A 151 6.56 -18.47 8.79
N PHE A 152 6.94 -18.00 9.96
CA PHE A 152 8.22 -17.36 10.16
C PHE A 152 9.28 -18.43 10.45
N ALA A 153 10.42 -18.32 9.80
CA ALA A 153 11.56 -19.17 10.02
C ALA A 153 12.85 -18.37 10.07
N ASP A 154 13.73 -18.70 10.99
CA ASP A 154 15.05 -18.08 11.07
C ASP A 154 16.03 -18.87 10.21
N VAL A 155 16.49 -18.25 9.12
CA VAL A 155 17.47 -18.82 8.20
C VAL A 155 18.74 -17.98 8.24
N LYS A 156 19.85 -18.56 8.68
CA LYS A 156 21.16 -17.88 8.79
C LYS A 156 21.09 -16.54 9.54
N LYS A 157 20.36 -16.48 10.65
CA LYS A 157 20.14 -15.30 11.51
C LYS A 157 19.24 -14.23 10.90
N ALA A 158 18.57 -14.48 9.80
CA ALA A 158 17.54 -13.60 9.23
C ALA A 158 16.16 -14.22 9.44
N SER A 159 15.22 -13.46 9.97
CA SER A 159 13.82 -13.86 10.03
C SER A 159 13.21 -13.75 8.63
N MET A 160 12.65 -14.85 8.15
CA MET A 160 12.09 -14.97 6.80
C MET A 160 10.66 -15.45 6.85
N VAL A 161 9.85 -14.91 5.93
CA VAL A 161 8.51 -15.45 5.65
C VAL A 161 8.66 -16.59 4.68
N VAL A 162 8.22 -17.78 5.10
CA VAL A 162 8.31 -19.00 4.28
C VAL A 162 6.89 -19.51 4.03
N ALA A 163 6.57 -19.84 2.79
CA ALA A 163 5.30 -20.49 2.45
C ALA A 163 5.15 -21.78 3.28
N ASP A 164 4.00 -21.99 3.89
CA ASP A 164 3.77 -23.19 4.70
C ASP A 164 3.83 -24.44 3.80
N THR A 165 3.07 -24.44 2.70
CA THR A 165 3.34 -25.30 1.54
C THR A 165 3.30 -24.45 0.28
N LEU A 166 4.26 -24.60 -0.63
CA LEU A 166 4.28 -23.84 -1.87
C LEU A 166 3.12 -24.26 -2.77
N GLU A 167 2.84 -25.56 -2.81
CA GLU A 167 1.75 -26.14 -3.61
C GLU A 167 0.39 -25.51 -3.25
N ASP A 168 0.02 -25.49 -1.96
CA ASP A 168 -1.25 -24.92 -1.51
C ASP A 168 -1.34 -23.42 -1.80
N ASN A 169 -0.23 -22.70 -1.59
CA ASN A 169 -0.18 -21.28 -1.86
C ASN A 169 -0.35 -20.97 -3.37
N VAL A 170 0.23 -21.79 -4.24
CA VAL A 170 0.06 -21.63 -5.70
C VAL A 170 -1.38 -21.96 -6.13
N LYS A 171 -2.01 -22.99 -5.54
CA LYS A 171 -3.42 -23.30 -5.79
C LYS A 171 -4.33 -22.14 -5.34
N GLU A 172 -4.11 -21.57 -4.17
CA GLU A 172 -4.87 -20.41 -3.68
C GLU A 172 -4.67 -19.19 -4.57
N LEU A 173 -3.45 -18.90 -5.01
CA LEU A 173 -3.18 -17.81 -5.94
C LEU A 173 -3.87 -18.02 -7.29
N HIS A 174 -3.82 -19.24 -7.83
CA HIS A 174 -4.50 -19.56 -9.07
C HIS A 174 -6.03 -19.37 -8.96
N LYS A 175 -6.60 -19.84 -7.84
CA LYS A 175 -8.02 -19.63 -7.54
C LYS A 175 -8.37 -18.15 -7.46
N PHE A 176 -7.52 -17.33 -6.82
CA PHE A 176 -7.74 -15.90 -6.71
C PHE A 176 -7.72 -15.21 -8.09
N LEU A 177 -6.77 -15.57 -8.97
CA LEU A 177 -6.59 -14.90 -10.26
C LEU A 177 -7.58 -15.35 -11.34
N TYR A 178 -7.99 -16.63 -11.32
CA TYR A 178 -8.72 -17.25 -12.43
C TYR A 178 -10.06 -17.87 -12.01
N GLY A 179 -10.41 -17.82 -10.73
CA GLY A 179 -11.57 -18.52 -10.18
C GLY A 179 -11.26 -19.95 -9.75
N ALA A 180 -12.26 -20.60 -9.17
CA ALA A 180 -12.10 -21.98 -8.68
C ALA A 180 -11.93 -22.95 -9.85
N ASP A 181 -10.76 -23.63 -9.91
CA ASP A 181 -10.54 -24.80 -10.74
C ASP A 181 -10.07 -25.93 -9.83
N GLU A 182 -10.97 -26.86 -9.52
CA GLU A 182 -10.71 -28.00 -8.63
C GLU A 182 -9.69 -28.97 -9.21
N ASN A 183 -9.47 -28.92 -10.54
CA ASN A 183 -8.50 -29.80 -11.24
C ASN A 183 -7.14 -29.16 -11.42
N TYR A 184 -6.96 -27.88 -11.05
CA TYR A 184 -5.67 -27.22 -11.19
C TYR A 184 -4.60 -27.89 -10.32
N GLN A 185 -3.51 -28.28 -10.94
CA GLN A 185 -2.31 -28.80 -10.28
C GLN A 185 -1.10 -27.96 -10.70
N PRO A 186 -0.35 -27.42 -9.75
CA PRO A 186 0.91 -26.75 -10.05
C PRO A 186 1.89 -27.68 -10.77
N SER A 187 2.71 -27.13 -11.66
CA SER A 187 3.74 -27.95 -12.32
C SER A 187 4.78 -28.43 -11.31
N GLN A 188 5.35 -29.64 -11.55
CA GLN A 188 6.39 -30.21 -10.69
C GLN A 188 7.66 -29.36 -10.58
N ASN A 189 7.86 -28.38 -11.47
CA ASN A 189 8.98 -27.45 -11.40
C ASN A 189 8.75 -26.30 -10.41
N ILE A 190 7.54 -26.17 -9.87
CA ILE A 190 7.16 -25.10 -8.93
C ILE A 190 7.03 -25.62 -7.51
N VAL A 191 6.76 -26.93 -7.34
CA VAL A 191 6.55 -27.60 -6.05
C VAL A 191 7.80 -28.34 -5.59
#